data_fa90e4807f42de9567691d8335daca0f
#
_entry.id   fa90e4807f42de9567691d8335daca0f
#
_cell.length_a   1.000
_cell.length_b   1.000
_cell.length_c   1.000
_cell.angle_alpha   90.00
_cell.angle_beta   90.00
_cell.angle_gamma   90.00
#
_symmetry.space_group_name_H-M   'P 1'
#
loop_
_entity.id
_entity.type
_entity.pdbx_description
1 polymer ?
#
loop_
_entity_poly.entity_id
_entity_poly.type
_entity_poly.pdbx_seq_one_letter_code
_entity_poly.pdbx_strand_id
1 'polypeptide(L)'
;RFDLAKVFYNFYHRTNKAPAMAMRNYVALEGNDWEFLGHMDLLFDNPAQAIKLNDKYSGYLGIFLNDRGDWTVYTKGKFLGILSINVPSSSKLNHQNIYELTRICFPDYFEMKTNKQKKYPSKFIREATRMFQKEYEVSKFITYLHENQNGKYLEYAGFEIDHITKHSKNSKGWATRVGRRKGDTSTKLRFTKQIRL
;
A
#
# COMPACT_ATOMS: atom_id res chain seq x y z
N ARG A 1 -8.57 -1.57 -7.72
CA ARG A 1 -9.58 -2.37 -7.01
C ARG A 1 -8.94 -3.11 -5.86
N PHE A 2 -9.67 -3.34 -4.76
CA PHE A 2 -9.08 -3.86 -3.52
C PHE A 2 -8.50 -5.28 -3.66
N ASP A 3 -9.18 -6.16 -4.39
CA ASP A 3 -8.71 -7.54 -4.56
C ASP A 3 -7.38 -7.64 -5.31
N LEU A 4 -7.18 -6.82 -6.36
CA LEU A 4 -5.89 -6.74 -7.05
C LEU A 4 -4.78 -6.21 -6.13
N ALA A 5 -5.10 -5.18 -5.35
CA ALA A 5 -4.20 -4.65 -4.35
C ALA A 5 -3.81 -5.69 -3.29
N LYS A 6 -4.77 -6.55 -2.89
CA LYS A 6 -4.53 -7.63 -1.94
C LYS A 6 -3.44 -8.59 -2.43
N VAL A 7 -3.46 -8.95 -3.71
CA VAL A 7 -2.41 -9.79 -4.32
C VAL A 7 -1.04 -9.17 -4.14
N PHE A 8 -0.88 -7.91 -4.54
CA PHE A 8 0.41 -7.21 -4.45
C PHE A 8 0.86 -7.04 -2.99
N TYR A 9 -0.03 -6.72 -2.06
CA TYR A 9 0.32 -6.60 -0.65
C TYR A 9 0.71 -7.93 -0.02
N ASN A 10 0.05 -9.01 -0.36
CA ASN A 10 0.40 -10.34 0.16
C ASN A 10 1.79 -10.77 -0.28
N PHE A 11 2.20 -10.39 -1.49
CA PHE A 11 3.49 -10.78 -2.03
C PHE A 11 4.62 -9.84 -1.63
N TYR A 12 4.42 -8.52 -1.72
CA TYR A 12 5.51 -7.55 -1.62
C TYR A 12 5.54 -6.76 -0.30
N HIS A 13 4.44 -6.70 0.43
CA HIS A 13 4.43 -5.90 1.65
C HIS A 13 5.11 -6.64 2.81
N ARG A 14 5.92 -5.92 3.58
CA ARG A 14 6.65 -6.45 4.76
C ARG A 14 5.82 -7.34 5.70
N THR A 15 4.56 -7.04 5.88
CA THR A 15 3.65 -7.82 6.73
C THR A 15 2.84 -8.86 5.96
N ASN A 16 3.03 -8.97 4.65
CA ASN A 16 2.26 -9.82 3.74
C ASN A 16 0.74 -9.68 3.94
N LYS A 17 0.28 -8.45 4.21
CA LYS A 17 -1.14 -8.18 4.47
C LYS A 17 -1.58 -6.86 3.83
N ALA A 18 -2.68 -6.94 3.10
CA ALA A 18 -3.41 -5.78 2.65
C ALA A 18 -4.05 -5.03 3.85
N PRO A 19 -4.34 -3.73 3.73
CA PRO A 19 -5.17 -3.03 4.70
C PRO A 19 -6.56 -3.68 4.75
N ALA A 20 -7.23 -3.63 5.90
CA ALA A 20 -8.57 -4.19 6.05
C ALA A 20 -9.58 -3.55 5.10
N MET A 21 -9.43 -2.26 4.86
CA MET A 21 -10.24 -1.46 3.92
C MET A 21 -9.36 -0.41 3.25
N ALA A 22 -9.73 0.00 2.04
CA ALA A 22 -9.17 1.16 1.37
C ALA A 22 -10.23 1.81 0.47
N MET A 23 -10.28 3.14 0.47
CA MET A 23 -11.15 3.89 -0.45
C MET A 23 -10.62 3.78 -1.87
N ARG A 24 -9.31 3.91 -2.04
CA ARG A 24 -8.62 3.78 -3.33
C ARG A 24 -7.30 3.04 -3.16
N ASN A 25 -7.01 2.23 -4.17
CA ASN A 25 -5.73 1.56 -4.34
C ASN A 25 -5.14 1.97 -5.68
N TYR A 26 -3.89 2.34 -5.67
CA TYR A 26 -3.11 2.70 -6.86
C TYR A 26 -1.98 1.70 -7.02
N VAL A 27 -1.79 1.20 -8.23
CA VAL A 27 -0.71 0.29 -8.59
C VAL A 27 0.10 0.93 -9.71
N ALA A 28 1.40 0.99 -9.55
CA ALA A 28 2.32 1.41 -10.59
C ALA A 28 2.87 0.19 -11.32
N LEU A 29 2.70 0.17 -12.64
CA LEU A 29 3.21 -0.85 -13.54
C LEU A 29 4.03 -0.19 -14.65
N GLU A 30 5.07 -0.87 -15.14
CA GLU A 30 5.91 -0.43 -16.26
C GLU A 30 5.93 -1.49 -17.36
N GLY A 31 5.66 -1.08 -18.59
CA GLY A 31 5.65 -1.97 -19.75
C GLY A 31 4.33 -2.73 -19.94
N ASN A 32 4.31 -3.59 -20.95
CA ASN A 32 3.14 -4.38 -21.34
C ASN A 32 3.39 -5.90 -21.35
N ASP A 33 4.61 -6.32 -21.07
CA ASP A 33 4.96 -7.73 -21.04
C ASP A 33 4.44 -8.40 -19.77
N TRP A 34 4.19 -9.69 -19.85
CA TRP A 34 3.77 -10.46 -18.69
C TRP A 34 4.96 -10.78 -17.80
N GLU A 35 4.86 -10.40 -16.52
CA GLU A 35 5.86 -10.68 -15.50
C GLU A 35 5.35 -11.74 -14.51
N PHE A 36 6.17 -12.75 -14.23
CA PHE A 36 5.85 -13.76 -13.21
C PHE A 36 5.75 -13.12 -11.83
N LEU A 37 4.63 -13.31 -11.18
CA LEU A 37 4.35 -12.75 -9.86
C LEU A 37 4.61 -13.78 -8.74
N GLY A 38 4.26 -15.04 -8.97
CA GLY A 38 4.44 -16.11 -8.01
C GLY A 38 3.55 -17.32 -8.26
N HIS A 39 3.61 -18.28 -7.36
CA HIS A 39 2.70 -19.41 -7.32
C HIS A 39 1.43 -19.05 -6.57
N MET A 40 0.33 -19.70 -6.93
CA MET A 40 -0.99 -19.35 -6.41
C MET A 40 -1.15 -19.68 -4.93
N ASP A 41 -0.55 -20.76 -4.46
CA ASP A 41 -0.51 -21.18 -3.06
C ASP A 41 0.22 -20.17 -2.14
N LEU A 42 1.19 -19.43 -2.68
CA LEU A 42 1.89 -18.37 -1.96
C LEU A 42 1.14 -17.04 -1.94
N LEU A 43 0.28 -16.79 -2.94
CA LEU A 43 -0.42 -15.52 -3.11
C LEU A 43 -1.84 -15.53 -2.54
N PHE A 44 -2.46 -16.71 -2.47
CA PHE A 44 -3.85 -16.87 -2.10
C PHE A 44 -4.04 -18.04 -1.15
N ASP A 45 -4.75 -17.82 -0.06
CA ASP A 45 -5.16 -18.88 0.86
C ASP A 45 -6.22 -19.81 0.24
N ASN A 46 -6.90 -19.36 -0.82
CA ASN A 46 -7.96 -20.09 -1.50
C ASN A 46 -7.83 -19.96 -3.03
N PRO A 47 -7.51 -21.04 -3.74
CA PRO A 47 -7.39 -21.05 -5.19
C PRO A 47 -8.64 -20.59 -5.94
N ALA A 48 -9.83 -20.85 -5.42
CA ALA A 48 -11.08 -20.39 -6.03
C ALA A 48 -11.20 -18.85 -6.05
N GLN A 49 -10.64 -18.16 -5.07
CA GLN A 49 -10.57 -16.70 -5.07
C GLN A 49 -9.61 -16.19 -6.16
N ALA A 50 -8.52 -16.89 -6.40
CA ALA A 50 -7.58 -16.54 -7.45
C ALA A 50 -8.22 -16.64 -8.85
N ILE A 51 -9.01 -17.67 -9.12
CA ILE A 51 -9.75 -17.81 -10.38
C ILE A 51 -10.73 -16.66 -10.58
N LYS A 52 -11.48 -16.27 -9.55
CA LYS A 52 -12.38 -15.09 -9.61
C LYS A 52 -11.63 -13.80 -9.91
N LEU A 53 -10.44 -13.63 -9.35
CA LEU A 53 -9.60 -12.48 -9.64
C LEU A 53 -9.14 -12.45 -11.09
N ASN A 54 -8.78 -13.60 -11.65
CA ASN A 54 -8.40 -13.71 -13.06
C ASN A 54 -9.54 -13.28 -13.98
N ASP A 55 -10.75 -13.78 -13.75
CA ASP A 55 -11.93 -13.42 -14.55
C ASP A 55 -12.21 -11.92 -14.50
N LYS A 56 -12.00 -11.30 -13.34
CA LYS A 56 -12.26 -9.90 -13.11
C LYS A 56 -11.18 -8.97 -13.64
N TYR A 57 -9.93 -9.42 -13.69
CA TYR A 57 -8.75 -8.61 -14.00
C TYR A 57 -7.92 -9.14 -15.17
N SER A 58 -8.56 -9.81 -16.11
CA SER A 58 -7.92 -10.46 -17.27
C SER A 58 -6.94 -9.56 -18.05
N GLY A 59 -7.07 -8.24 -17.97
CA GLY A 59 -6.15 -7.30 -18.60
C GLY A 59 -4.88 -6.99 -17.79
N TYR A 60 -4.81 -7.40 -16.50
CA TYR A 60 -3.71 -7.07 -15.60
C TYR A 60 -3.14 -8.25 -14.85
N LEU A 61 -3.92 -9.30 -14.66
CA LEU A 61 -3.55 -10.50 -13.92
C LEU A 61 -3.92 -11.72 -14.75
N GLY A 62 -2.93 -12.55 -15.06
CA GLY A 62 -3.11 -13.85 -15.72
C GLY A 62 -2.84 -14.96 -14.71
N ILE A 63 -3.68 -15.99 -14.72
CA ILE A 63 -3.49 -17.20 -13.94
C ILE A 63 -3.39 -18.38 -14.91
N PHE A 64 -2.29 -19.11 -14.84
CA PHE A 64 -1.95 -20.14 -15.80
C PHE A 64 -1.60 -21.44 -15.07
N LEU A 65 -2.03 -22.56 -15.63
CA LEU A 65 -1.57 -23.88 -15.23
C LEU A 65 -0.27 -24.18 -15.99
N ASN A 66 0.80 -24.50 -15.28
CA ASN A 66 2.04 -24.92 -15.93
C ASN A 66 2.02 -26.42 -16.26
N ASP A 67 3.04 -26.89 -17.00
CA ASP A 67 3.16 -28.30 -17.44
C ASP A 67 3.29 -29.31 -16.28
N ARG A 68 3.59 -28.81 -15.07
CA ARG A 68 3.69 -29.61 -13.82
C ARG A 68 2.38 -29.70 -13.05
N GLY A 69 1.36 -28.99 -13.51
CA GLY A 69 0.08 -28.91 -12.82
C GLY A 69 -0.01 -27.84 -11.73
N ASP A 70 1.00 -26.95 -11.63
CA ASP A 70 0.97 -25.84 -10.65
C ASP A 70 0.33 -24.61 -11.26
N TRP A 71 -0.48 -23.93 -10.48
CA TRP A 71 -1.03 -22.64 -10.84
C TRP A 71 -0.02 -21.51 -10.63
N THR A 72 0.22 -20.73 -11.65
CA THR A 72 1.13 -19.60 -11.65
C THR A 72 0.41 -18.30 -11.96
N VAL A 73 0.86 -17.21 -11.36
CA VAL A 73 0.26 -15.88 -11.49
C VAL A 73 1.24 -14.93 -12.14
N TYR A 74 0.77 -14.24 -13.17
CA TYR A 74 1.52 -13.20 -13.87
C TYR A 74 0.79 -11.87 -13.82
N THR A 75 1.52 -10.77 -13.82
CA THR A 75 0.98 -9.43 -14.00
C THR A 75 1.39 -8.86 -15.34
N LYS A 76 0.50 -8.08 -15.97
CA LYS A 76 0.84 -7.34 -17.17
C LYS A 76 1.61 -6.08 -16.80
N GLY A 77 2.85 -6.00 -17.22
CA GLY A 77 3.78 -4.96 -16.83
C GLY A 77 4.50 -5.25 -15.51
N LYS A 78 5.71 -4.71 -15.40
CA LYS A 78 6.54 -4.81 -14.21
C LYS A 78 5.91 -4.07 -13.05
N PHE A 79 5.73 -4.74 -11.93
CA PHE A 79 5.24 -4.11 -10.70
C PHE A 79 6.28 -3.17 -10.09
N LEU A 80 5.93 -1.90 -9.93
CA LEU A 80 6.80 -0.86 -9.38
C LEU A 80 6.40 -0.43 -7.97
N GLY A 81 5.14 -0.56 -7.61
CA GLY A 81 4.66 -0.19 -6.30
C GLY A 81 3.15 -0.17 -6.17
N ILE A 82 2.69 -0.17 -4.93
CA ILE A 82 1.28 -0.06 -4.57
C ILE A 82 1.09 0.89 -3.40
N LEU A 83 0.00 1.64 -3.43
CA LEU A 83 -0.40 2.60 -2.42
C LEU A 83 -1.89 2.48 -2.16
N SER A 84 -2.29 2.50 -0.90
CA SER A 84 -3.69 2.58 -0.48
C SER A 84 -3.97 3.86 0.27
N ILE A 85 -5.08 4.51 -0.07
CA ILE A 85 -5.59 5.70 0.61
C ILE A 85 -6.94 5.38 1.25
N ASN A 86 -7.12 5.81 2.49
CA ASN A 86 -8.35 5.64 3.26
C ASN A 86 -8.59 6.84 4.19
N VAL A 87 -9.75 6.84 4.85
CA VAL A 87 -9.98 7.73 6.00
C VAL A 87 -8.98 7.39 7.11
N PRO A 88 -8.54 8.38 7.90
CA PRO A 88 -7.61 8.13 9.00
C PRO A 88 -8.14 7.14 10.02
N SER A 89 -7.25 6.32 10.56
CA SER A 89 -7.58 5.36 11.62
C SER A 89 -8.02 6.05 12.92
N SER A 90 -7.63 7.31 13.12
CA SER A 90 -8.02 8.14 14.26
C SER A 90 -9.33 8.83 13.98
N SER A 91 -10.37 8.55 14.77
CA SER A 91 -11.69 9.20 14.67
C SER A 91 -11.62 10.73 14.80
N LYS A 92 -10.63 11.27 15.49
CA LYS A 92 -10.43 12.71 15.65
C LYS A 92 -10.06 13.43 14.34
N LEU A 93 -9.61 12.68 13.34
CA LEU A 93 -9.17 13.21 12.04
C LEU A 93 -10.19 12.95 10.92
N ASN A 94 -11.25 12.16 11.18
CA ASN A 94 -12.18 11.69 10.15
C ASN A 94 -13.14 12.75 9.57
N HIS A 95 -13.18 13.96 10.14
CA HIS A 95 -14.19 14.97 9.76
C HIS A 95 -13.60 16.22 9.10
N GLN A 96 -12.34 16.16 8.65
CA GLN A 96 -11.59 17.34 8.21
C GLN A 96 -11.08 17.23 6.77
N ASN A 97 -11.67 16.39 5.93
CA ASN A 97 -11.15 16.08 4.59
C ASN A 97 -9.67 15.66 4.62
N ILE A 98 -9.29 14.95 5.70
CA ILE A 98 -7.96 14.37 5.90
C ILE A 98 -8.00 12.92 5.46
N TYR A 99 -7.01 12.50 4.69
CA TYR A 99 -6.88 11.12 4.22
C TYR A 99 -5.52 10.54 4.57
N GLU A 100 -5.50 9.25 4.88
CA GLU A 100 -4.31 8.52 5.29
C GLU A 100 -3.81 7.62 4.16
N LEU A 101 -2.53 7.74 3.81
CA LEU A 101 -1.83 6.74 3.03
C LEU A 101 -1.53 5.56 3.97
N THR A 102 -2.45 4.59 4.00
CA THR A 102 -2.45 3.50 4.99
C THR A 102 -1.44 2.41 4.71
N ARG A 103 -1.08 2.23 3.44
CA ARG A 103 -0.06 1.29 2.99
C ARG A 103 0.67 1.86 1.78
N ILE A 104 1.98 1.74 1.82
CA ILE A 104 2.87 2.05 0.71
C ILE A 104 3.83 0.88 0.61
N CYS A 105 3.92 0.26 -0.55
CA CYS A 105 4.78 -0.89 -0.79
C CYS A 105 5.51 -0.76 -2.11
N PHE A 106 6.82 -1.01 -2.06
CA PHE A 106 7.68 -1.15 -3.24
C PHE A 106 8.37 -2.51 -3.12
N PRO A 107 8.55 -3.26 -4.23
CA PRO A 107 9.27 -4.52 -4.21
C PRO A 107 10.71 -4.34 -3.75
N ASP A 108 11.25 -5.30 -2.98
CA ASP A 108 12.63 -5.25 -2.47
C ASP A 108 13.68 -5.30 -3.60
N TYR A 109 13.36 -5.98 -4.72
CA TYR A 109 14.25 -5.97 -5.89
C TYR A 109 14.32 -4.60 -6.56
N PHE A 110 13.43 -3.68 -6.19
CA PHE A 110 13.53 -2.26 -6.50
C PHE A 110 14.68 -1.65 -5.67
N GLU A 111 15.79 -2.37 -5.57
CA GLU A 111 17.01 -1.76 -5.11
C GLU A 111 17.25 -0.52 -5.96
N MET A 112 17.10 0.62 -5.34
CA MET A 112 17.19 1.93 -5.98
C MET A 112 18.62 2.20 -6.43
N LYS A 113 19.14 1.33 -7.31
CA LYS A 113 20.54 1.34 -7.78
C LYS A 113 20.84 2.55 -8.66
N THR A 114 19.83 3.04 -9.36
CA THR A 114 19.99 4.19 -10.25
C THR A 114 19.30 5.45 -9.71
N ASN A 115 19.82 6.63 -10.06
CA ASN A 115 19.19 7.90 -9.69
C ASN A 115 17.76 8.05 -10.25
N LYS A 116 17.46 7.39 -11.35
CA LYS A 116 16.11 7.35 -11.93
C LYS A 116 15.16 6.55 -11.03
N GLN A 117 15.58 5.38 -10.56
CA GLN A 117 14.80 4.50 -9.70
C GLN A 117 14.53 5.13 -8.32
N LYS A 118 15.50 5.87 -7.76
CA LYS A 118 15.32 6.60 -6.49
C LYS A 118 14.17 7.62 -6.52
N LYS A 119 13.78 8.09 -7.70
CA LYS A 119 12.70 9.07 -7.88
C LYS A 119 11.31 8.43 -8.04
N TYR A 120 11.22 7.14 -8.33
CA TYR A 120 9.93 6.48 -8.58
C TYR A 120 8.97 6.53 -7.39
N PRO A 121 9.37 6.18 -6.15
CA PRO A 121 8.45 6.22 -5.02
C PRO A 121 7.81 7.59 -4.83
N SER A 122 8.59 8.66 -4.83
CA SER A 122 8.09 10.01 -4.63
C SER A 122 7.21 10.48 -5.79
N LYS A 123 7.57 10.14 -7.03
CA LYS A 123 6.74 10.43 -8.20
C LYS A 123 5.41 9.70 -8.14
N PHE A 124 5.43 8.42 -7.81
CA PHE A 124 4.22 7.60 -7.69
C PHE A 124 3.28 8.13 -6.61
N ILE A 125 3.80 8.48 -5.41
CA ILE A 125 3.00 9.05 -4.33
C ILE A 125 2.38 10.38 -4.76
N ARG A 126 3.13 11.26 -5.45
CA ARG A 126 2.58 12.53 -5.96
C ARG A 126 1.44 12.31 -6.95
N GLU A 127 1.61 11.41 -7.91
CA GLU A 127 0.57 11.12 -8.89
C GLU A 127 -0.67 10.48 -8.25
N ALA A 128 -0.49 9.50 -7.34
CA ALA A 128 -1.59 8.88 -6.64
C ALA A 128 -2.39 9.89 -5.79
N THR A 129 -1.71 10.77 -5.06
CA THR A 129 -2.37 11.83 -4.29
C THR A 129 -3.07 12.84 -5.19
N ARG A 130 -2.47 13.21 -6.33
CA ARG A 130 -3.09 14.10 -7.32
C ARG A 130 -4.34 13.47 -7.96
N MET A 131 -4.31 12.19 -8.28
CA MET A 131 -5.47 11.47 -8.81
C MET A 131 -6.60 11.40 -7.78
N PHE A 132 -6.26 11.14 -6.51
CA PHE A 132 -7.24 11.11 -5.43
C PHE A 132 -7.93 12.46 -5.24
N GLN A 133 -7.19 13.58 -5.33
CA GLN A 133 -7.74 14.95 -5.24
C GLN A 133 -8.73 15.31 -6.36
N LYS A 134 -8.69 14.62 -7.50
CA LYS A 134 -9.66 14.84 -8.57
C LYS A 134 -11.05 14.26 -8.24
N GLU A 135 -11.10 13.28 -7.34
CA GLU A 135 -12.32 12.58 -6.98
C GLU A 135 -12.86 13.02 -5.61
N TYR A 136 -11.99 13.53 -4.75
CA TYR A 136 -12.32 13.86 -3.36
C TYR A 136 -11.79 15.24 -2.98
N GLU A 137 -12.57 15.96 -2.19
CA GLU A 137 -12.09 17.16 -1.52
C GLU A 137 -11.07 16.77 -0.44
N VAL A 138 -9.85 17.31 -0.54
CA VAL A 138 -8.74 16.96 0.35
C VAL A 138 -8.12 18.22 0.93
N SER A 139 -8.10 18.31 2.26
CA SER A 139 -7.36 19.35 2.96
C SER A 139 -5.93 18.91 3.28
N LYS A 140 -5.75 17.63 3.60
CA LYS A 140 -4.46 17.09 4.05
C LYS A 140 -4.35 15.59 3.77
N PHE A 141 -3.16 15.16 3.39
CA PHE A 141 -2.76 13.75 3.48
C PHE A 141 -1.85 13.53 4.69
N ILE A 142 -2.01 12.35 5.32
CA ILE A 142 -1.14 11.89 6.39
C ILE A 142 -0.64 10.48 6.11
N THR A 143 0.49 10.11 6.69
CA THR A 143 0.99 8.72 6.73
C THR A 143 1.92 8.53 7.91
N TYR A 144 2.15 7.28 8.30
CA TYR A 144 2.99 6.94 9.45
C TYR A 144 4.12 6.02 9.02
N LEU A 145 5.34 6.37 9.42
CA LEU A 145 6.51 5.52 9.32
C LEU A 145 7.08 5.21 10.71
N HIS A 146 7.71 4.04 10.85
CA HIS A 146 8.54 3.79 12.02
C HIS A 146 9.77 4.71 11.99
N GLU A 147 10.23 5.14 13.16
CA GLU A 147 11.37 6.06 13.26
C GLU A 147 12.66 5.56 12.61
N ASN A 148 12.82 4.22 12.52
CA ASN A 148 13.96 3.58 11.87
C ASN A 148 13.82 3.44 10.34
N GLN A 149 12.71 3.87 9.76
CA GLN A 149 12.48 3.79 8.31
C GLN A 149 12.91 5.09 7.63
N ASN A 150 13.51 4.93 6.44
CA ASN A 150 13.90 6.09 5.64
C ASN A 150 12.69 6.74 4.97
N GLY A 151 12.28 7.92 5.45
CA GLY A 151 11.15 8.71 4.95
C GLY A 151 11.46 9.66 3.80
N LYS A 152 12.69 9.71 3.27
CA LYS A 152 13.10 10.68 2.24
C LYS A 152 12.20 10.70 1.00
N TYR A 153 11.66 9.55 0.59
CA TYR A 153 10.73 9.48 -0.53
C TYR A 153 9.40 10.21 -0.27
N LEU A 154 8.98 10.30 0.99
CA LEU A 154 7.82 11.11 1.40
C LEU A 154 8.15 12.60 1.37
N GLU A 155 9.33 13.00 1.88
CA GLU A 155 9.80 14.38 1.81
C GLU A 155 9.88 14.86 0.36
N TYR A 156 10.44 14.06 -0.55
CA TYR A 156 10.46 14.34 -1.98
C TYR A 156 9.06 14.34 -2.64
N ALA A 157 8.07 13.71 -2.02
CA ALA A 157 6.67 13.79 -2.43
C ALA A 157 5.94 15.01 -1.85
N GLY A 158 6.61 15.83 -1.03
CA GLY A 158 6.08 17.05 -0.43
C GLY A 158 5.40 16.82 0.92
N PHE A 159 5.78 15.76 1.62
CA PHE A 159 5.35 15.52 3.00
C PHE A 159 6.40 16.03 3.98
N GLU A 160 5.95 16.51 5.12
CA GLU A 160 6.77 16.97 6.23
C GLU A 160 6.39 16.24 7.52
N ILE A 161 7.35 16.05 8.44
CA ILE A 161 7.06 15.46 9.74
C ILE A 161 6.38 16.52 10.60
N ASP A 162 5.15 16.26 11.07
CA ASP A 162 4.40 17.16 11.94
C ASP A 162 4.19 16.61 13.36
N HIS A 163 4.38 15.31 13.56
CA HIS A 163 4.13 14.71 14.87
C HIS A 163 4.93 13.41 15.08
N ILE A 164 5.35 13.19 16.33
CA ILE A 164 5.97 11.95 16.77
C ILE A 164 5.00 11.23 17.71
N THR A 165 4.49 10.08 17.27
CA THR A 165 3.63 9.25 18.09
C THR A 165 4.48 8.41 19.04
N LYS A 166 4.54 8.80 20.32
CA LYS A 166 5.26 8.05 21.34
C LYS A 166 4.45 6.84 21.80
N HIS A 167 5.16 5.78 22.15
CA HIS A 167 4.55 4.60 22.78
C HIS A 167 3.83 4.99 24.07
N SER A 168 2.53 4.74 24.16
CA SER A 168 1.81 4.82 25.43
C SER A 168 1.78 3.46 26.11
N LYS A 169 2.56 3.30 27.19
CA LYS A 169 2.50 2.09 28.03
C LYS A 169 1.10 1.86 28.65
N ASN A 170 0.24 2.88 28.63
CA ASN A 170 -1.06 2.92 29.31
C ASN A 170 -2.27 2.96 28.37
N SER A 171 -2.16 2.55 27.11
CA SER A 171 -3.32 2.50 26.21
C SER A 171 -4.29 1.36 26.58
N LYS A 172 -4.99 1.51 27.71
CA LYS A 172 -5.99 0.55 28.19
C LYS A 172 -7.12 0.29 27.17
N GLY A 173 -7.40 1.24 26.28
CA GLY A 173 -8.51 1.15 25.34
C GLY A 173 -8.33 0.16 24.17
N TRP A 174 -7.10 -0.27 23.87
CA TRP A 174 -6.83 -1.22 22.79
C TRP A 174 -6.63 -2.67 23.29
N ALA A 175 -6.23 -2.83 24.56
CA ALA A 175 -5.97 -4.13 25.18
C ALA A 175 -7.26 -4.89 25.53
N THR A 176 -8.41 -4.21 25.63
CA THR A 176 -9.67 -4.78 26.13
C THR A 176 -10.53 -5.40 25.03
N ARG A 177 -10.20 -5.26 23.75
CA ARG A 177 -10.96 -5.87 22.66
C ARG A 177 -10.51 -7.30 22.42
N VAL A 178 -11.33 -8.26 22.82
CA VAL A 178 -11.12 -9.69 22.60
C VAL A 178 -10.86 -9.98 21.11
N GLY A 179 -9.83 -10.79 20.83
CA GLY A 179 -9.49 -11.20 19.45
C GLY A 179 -8.62 -10.24 18.64
N ARG A 180 -8.25 -9.05 19.12
CA ARG A 180 -7.28 -8.18 18.45
C ARG A 180 -5.85 -8.54 18.87
N ARG A 181 -5.00 -8.80 17.87
CA ARG A 181 -3.54 -8.85 18.09
C ARG A 181 -3.08 -7.49 18.62
N LYS A 182 -2.15 -7.49 19.60
CA LYS A 182 -1.50 -6.25 20.07
C LYS A 182 -1.00 -5.49 18.86
N GLY A 183 -1.50 -4.26 18.65
CA GLY A 183 -1.01 -3.38 17.61
C GLY A 183 0.46 -3.06 17.86
N ASP A 184 1.17 -2.76 16.77
CA ASP A 184 2.54 -2.26 16.86
C ASP A 184 2.54 -0.92 17.59
N THR A 185 3.16 -0.90 18.75
CA THR A 185 3.22 0.25 19.67
C THR A 185 4.54 1.03 19.55
N SER A 186 5.38 0.70 18.57
CA SER A 186 6.63 1.43 18.35
C SER A 186 6.40 2.91 18.04
N THR A 187 7.42 3.71 18.31
CA THR A 187 7.43 5.14 17.94
C THR A 187 7.28 5.28 16.44
N LYS A 188 6.37 6.16 16.02
CA LYS A 188 6.12 6.45 14.61
C LYS A 188 6.19 7.95 14.36
N LEU A 189 6.78 8.29 13.23
CA LEU A 189 6.76 9.63 12.68
C LEU A 189 5.51 9.78 11.83
N ARG A 190 4.70 10.80 12.10
CA ARG A 190 3.61 11.18 11.22
C ARG A 190 4.12 12.19 10.21
N PHE A 191 3.97 11.84 8.95
CA PHE A 191 4.22 12.71 7.82
C PHE A 191 2.92 13.30 7.33
N THR A 192 2.91 14.58 7.00
CA THR A 192 1.74 15.29 6.49
C THR A 192 2.08 16.07 5.22
N LYS A 193 1.08 16.18 4.35
CA LYS A 193 1.11 17.04 3.17
C LYS A 193 -0.15 17.87 3.14
N GLN A 194 0.00 19.17 3.37
CA GLN A 194 -1.08 20.15 3.24
C GLN A 194 -1.42 20.34 1.75
N ILE A 195 -2.69 20.43 1.45
CA ILE A 195 -3.17 20.79 0.13
C ILE A 195 -3.67 22.23 0.21
N ARG A 196 -3.00 23.09 -0.53
CA ARG A 196 -3.49 24.46 -0.72
C ARG A 196 -4.63 24.41 -1.74
N LEU A 197 -5.80 24.82 -1.30
CA LEU A 197 -6.97 25.04 -2.15
C LEU A 197 -6.73 26.24 -3.06
#